data_192b663675469db1050f8e7feb649e47
#
_entry.id   192b663675469db1050f8e7feb649e47
#
_cell.length_a   1.000
_cell.length_b   1.000
_cell.length_c   1.000
_cell.angle_alpha   90.00
_cell.angle_beta   90.00
_cell.angle_gamma   90.00
#
_symmetry.space_group_name_H-M   'P 1'
#
loop_
_entity.id
_entity.type
_entity.pdbx_description
1 polymer ?
#
loop_
_entity_poly.entity_id
_entity_poly.type
_entity_poly.pdbx_seq_one_letter_code
_entity_poly.pdbx_strand_id
1 'polypeptide(L)'
;SRVYQIHDVVDNKEVDHSLTMSKLNNLADKSSVRCLDKDAEERMINVIDEAKSNGDSVGGSFEVIAKGMPYGLGSYINADGKLQARISQAMMSVNAFKGVEVGAGFASSAAFGSELHDEILFENEKITRSRNNAGGIEGGMSNAQPIHVKVSMKPISTLIKPLSCLLYTSDAADDLIG
;
A
#
# COMPACT_ATOMS: atom_id res chain seq x y z
N SER A 1 -8.29 4.88 -3.24
CA SER A 1 -7.10 4.68 -2.39
C SER A 1 -7.26 5.37 -1.04
N ARG A 2 -6.57 4.90 -0.03
CA ARG A 2 -6.44 5.55 1.27
C ARG A 2 -5.03 5.36 1.83
N VAL A 3 -4.63 6.21 2.76
CA VAL A 3 -3.48 5.96 3.62
C VAL A 3 -3.88 4.88 4.62
N TYR A 4 -3.06 3.85 4.71
CA TYR A 4 -3.28 2.70 5.60
C TYR A 4 -2.49 2.85 6.91
N GLN A 5 -1.28 3.42 6.83
CA GLN A 5 -0.38 3.54 7.97
C GLN A 5 0.52 4.77 7.83
N ILE A 6 0.78 5.47 8.93
CA ILE A 6 1.85 6.47 9.05
C ILE A 6 2.63 6.12 10.31
N HIS A 7 3.96 5.92 10.16
CA HIS A 7 4.84 5.42 11.23
C HIS A 7 4.28 4.11 11.80
N ASP A 8 3.97 4.04 13.08
CA ASP A 8 3.38 2.88 13.79
C ASP A 8 1.84 2.95 13.90
N VAL A 9 1.23 4.03 13.47
CA VAL A 9 -0.22 4.22 13.53
C VAL A 9 -0.89 3.62 12.30
N VAL A 10 -1.73 2.61 12.52
CA VAL A 10 -2.47 1.90 11.47
C VAL A 10 -3.94 2.31 11.53
N ASP A 11 -4.54 2.56 10.37
CA ASP A 11 -5.99 2.68 10.17
C ASP A 11 -6.58 1.27 9.96
N ASN A 12 -7.09 0.69 11.04
CA ASN A 12 -7.68 -0.65 11.04
C ASN A 12 -9.13 -0.69 10.58
N LYS A 13 -9.70 0.45 10.17
CA LYS A 13 -11.08 0.48 9.71
C LYS A 13 -11.24 -0.34 8.44
N GLU A 14 -12.13 -1.30 8.47
CA GLU A 14 -12.44 -2.12 7.31
C GLU A 14 -13.04 -1.26 6.18
N VAL A 15 -12.64 -1.57 4.96
CA VAL A 15 -13.19 -0.94 3.77
C VAL A 15 -14.55 -1.55 3.47
N ASP A 16 -15.58 -0.74 3.48
CA ASP A 16 -16.91 -1.18 3.05
C ASP A 16 -16.92 -1.43 1.54
N HIS A 17 -16.84 -2.70 1.17
CA HIS A 17 -16.82 -3.14 -0.21
C HIS A 17 -18.19 -2.99 -0.93
N SER A 18 -19.26 -2.66 -0.23
CA SER A 18 -20.57 -2.34 -0.84
C SER A 18 -20.59 -0.95 -1.49
N LEU A 19 -19.74 -0.04 -1.01
CA LEU A 19 -19.63 1.31 -1.52
C LEU A 19 -18.95 1.38 -2.90
N THR A 20 -19.35 2.37 -3.69
CA THR A 20 -18.64 2.69 -4.93
C THR A 20 -17.27 3.28 -4.62
N MET A 21 -16.30 3.12 -5.52
CA MET A 21 -14.96 3.67 -5.36
C MET A 21 -14.95 5.20 -5.19
N SER A 22 -15.88 5.89 -5.87
CA SER A 22 -16.04 7.35 -5.70
C SER A 22 -16.47 7.71 -4.28
N LYS A 23 -17.43 6.99 -3.69
CA LYS A 23 -17.85 7.24 -2.30
C LYS A 23 -16.72 6.95 -1.31
N LEU A 24 -15.95 5.86 -1.49
CA LEU A 24 -14.81 5.55 -0.65
C LEU A 24 -13.71 6.62 -0.73
N ASN A 25 -13.39 7.09 -1.94
CA ASN A 25 -12.44 8.20 -2.10
C ASN A 25 -12.95 9.48 -1.43
N ASN A 26 -14.23 9.83 -1.60
CA ASN A 26 -14.80 11.00 -0.95
C ASN A 26 -14.80 10.91 0.58
N LEU A 27 -14.88 9.70 1.15
CA LEU A 27 -14.72 9.50 2.59
C LEU A 27 -13.27 9.71 3.03
N ALA A 28 -12.32 9.14 2.32
CA ALA A 28 -10.90 9.34 2.60
C ALA A 28 -10.47 10.80 2.41
N ASP A 29 -10.99 11.49 1.40
CA ASP A 29 -10.69 12.90 1.10
C ASP A 29 -11.17 13.88 2.19
N LYS A 30 -12.06 13.45 3.09
CA LYS A 30 -12.47 14.25 4.25
C LYS A 30 -11.42 14.28 5.36
N SER A 31 -10.53 13.32 5.37
CA SER A 31 -9.40 13.26 6.30
C SER A 31 -8.19 14.01 5.73
N SER A 32 -7.51 14.79 6.55
CA SER A 32 -6.30 15.53 6.17
C SER A 32 -5.13 14.62 5.79
N VAL A 33 -5.15 13.37 6.27
CA VAL A 33 -4.16 12.32 5.96
C VAL A 33 -4.75 11.19 5.10
N ARG A 34 -5.97 11.36 4.58
CA ARG A 34 -6.66 10.37 3.71
C ARG A 34 -6.87 9.00 4.34
N CYS A 35 -7.06 8.90 5.64
CA CYS A 35 -7.50 7.67 6.31
C CYS A 35 -9.03 7.64 6.49
N LEU A 36 -9.57 6.49 6.93
CA LEU A 36 -11.01 6.31 7.13
C LEU A 36 -11.42 6.39 8.60
N ASP A 37 -10.50 6.14 9.51
CA ASP A 37 -10.70 6.15 10.95
C ASP A 37 -10.26 7.50 11.54
N LYS A 38 -11.17 8.17 12.25
CA LYS A 38 -10.91 9.47 12.86
C LYS A 38 -9.91 9.40 14.02
N ASP A 39 -9.95 8.34 14.83
CA ASP A 39 -9.01 8.18 15.93
C ASP A 39 -7.59 7.89 15.40
N ALA A 40 -7.50 7.15 14.30
CA ALA A 40 -6.23 6.95 13.59
C ALA A 40 -5.75 8.27 12.95
N GLU A 41 -6.64 9.08 12.38
CA GLU A 41 -6.29 10.40 11.82
C GLU A 41 -5.60 11.30 12.83
N GLU A 42 -6.19 11.46 14.03
CA GLU A 42 -5.61 12.28 15.07
C GLU A 42 -4.22 11.79 15.51
N ARG A 43 -4.06 10.49 15.69
CA ARG A 43 -2.77 9.89 16.05
C ARG A 43 -1.73 10.04 14.92
N MET A 44 -2.12 9.87 13.65
CA MET A 44 -1.24 10.07 12.50
C MET A 44 -0.76 11.52 12.39
N ILE A 45 -1.64 12.49 12.63
CA ILE A 45 -1.30 13.91 12.65
C ILE A 45 -0.28 14.20 13.76
N ASN A 46 -0.53 13.68 14.97
CA ASN A 46 0.38 13.86 16.11
C ASN A 46 1.79 13.35 15.81
N VAL A 47 1.90 12.16 15.19
CA VAL A 47 3.21 11.59 14.80
C VAL A 47 3.92 12.45 13.74
N ILE A 48 3.17 12.99 12.77
CA ILE A 48 3.72 13.91 11.76
C ILE A 48 4.24 15.19 12.42
N ASP A 49 3.48 15.78 13.34
CA ASP A 49 3.85 17.01 14.04
C ASP A 49 5.05 16.78 14.97
N GLU A 50 5.10 15.63 15.65
CA GLU A 50 6.26 15.23 16.44
C GLU A 50 7.52 15.11 15.60
N ALA A 51 7.45 14.38 14.47
CA ALA A 51 8.58 14.25 13.56
C ALA A 51 9.05 15.62 13.05
N LYS A 52 8.12 16.47 12.64
CA LYS A 52 8.41 17.83 12.19
C LYS A 52 9.09 18.67 13.27
N SER A 53 8.63 18.60 14.52
CA SER A 53 9.24 19.33 15.64
C SER A 53 10.65 18.85 15.97
N ASN A 54 10.93 17.57 15.73
CA ASN A 54 12.24 16.95 15.94
C ASN A 54 13.19 17.13 14.74
N GLY A 55 12.77 17.76 13.65
CA GLY A 55 13.54 17.89 12.42
C GLY A 55 13.74 16.55 11.68
N ASP A 56 12.82 15.63 11.88
CA ASP A 56 12.81 14.27 11.33
C ASP A 56 11.72 14.09 10.27
N SER A 57 11.60 12.90 9.70
CA SER A 57 10.59 12.51 8.73
C SER A 57 10.00 11.14 9.05
N VAL A 58 8.76 10.91 8.62
CA VAL A 58 8.06 9.64 8.81
C VAL A 58 7.75 8.99 7.47
N GLY A 59 7.76 7.68 7.45
CA GLY A 59 7.25 6.88 6.35
C GLY A 59 5.82 6.42 6.62
N GLY A 60 5.28 5.67 5.67
CA GLY A 60 3.94 5.11 5.81
C GLY A 60 3.62 4.13 4.70
N SER A 61 2.39 3.69 4.68
CA SER A 61 1.87 2.86 3.61
C SER A 61 0.46 3.32 3.20
N PHE A 62 0.12 3.05 1.96
CA PHE A 62 -1.22 3.27 1.44
C PHE A 62 -1.71 2.02 0.75
N GLU A 63 -3.03 1.93 0.59
CA GLU A 63 -3.65 0.86 -0.17
C GLU A 63 -4.47 1.41 -1.34
N VAL A 64 -4.50 0.62 -2.39
CA VAL A 64 -5.29 0.86 -3.59
C VAL A 64 -6.19 -0.34 -3.85
N ILE A 65 -7.47 -0.08 -4.02
CA ILE A 65 -8.47 -1.09 -4.38
C ILE A 65 -9.04 -0.72 -5.74
N ALA A 66 -8.88 -1.62 -6.71
CA ALA A 66 -9.47 -1.46 -8.04
C ALA A 66 -10.58 -2.49 -8.25
N LYS A 67 -11.79 -2.02 -8.53
CA LYS A 67 -12.98 -2.85 -8.79
C LYS A 67 -13.34 -2.86 -10.27
N GLY A 68 -14.12 -3.85 -10.68
CA GLY A 68 -14.63 -3.96 -12.03
C GLY A 68 -13.62 -4.49 -13.04
N MET A 69 -12.56 -5.14 -12.58
CA MET A 69 -11.61 -5.78 -13.46
C MET A 69 -12.23 -7.02 -14.09
N PRO A 70 -12.12 -7.20 -15.42
CA PRO A 70 -12.54 -8.45 -16.06
C PRO A 70 -11.65 -9.61 -15.62
N TYR A 71 -12.15 -10.81 -15.75
CA TYR A 71 -11.37 -12.03 -15.56
C TYR A 71 -10.28 -12.15 -16.64
N GLY A 72 -9.06 -12.60 -16.27
CA GLY A 72 -8.02 -12.96 -17.20
C GLY A 72 -7.10 -11.82 -17.70
N LEU A 73 -7.12 -10.63 -17.05
CA LEU A 73 -6.10 -9.63 -17.32
C LEU A 73 -4.74 -10.10 -16.83
N GLY A 74 -3.72 -9.95 -17.66
CA GLY A 74 -2.37 -10.43 -17.39
C GLY A 74 -2.05 -11.69 -18.16
N SER A 75 -1.10 -12.49 -17.68
CA SER A 75 -0.68 -13.73 -18.31
C SER A 75 -0.14 -14.70 -17.27
N TYR A 76 -0.34 -15.99 -17.53
CA TYR A 76 0.28 -17.07 -16.76
C TYR A 76 1.56 -17.62 -17.41
N ILE A 77 1.83 -17.25 -18.68
CA ILE A 77 2.86 -17.88 -19.50
C ILE A 77 4.28 -17.44 -19.10
N ASN A 78 4.49 -16.14 -18.94
CA ASN A 78 5.81 -15.59 -18.65
C ASN A 78 5.75 -14.55 -17.51
N ALA A 79 6.91 -14.27 -16.94
CA ALA A 79 7.03 -13.36 -15.80
C ALA A 79 6.56 -11.94 -16.14
N ASP A 80 6.93 -11.43 -17.32
CA ASP A 80 6.64 -10.05 -17.74
C ASP A 80 5.15 -9.82 -18.00
N GLY A 81 4.41 -10.90 -18.31
CA GLY A 81 2.97 -10.84 -18.52
C GLY A 81 2.13 -10.93 -17.25
N LYS A 82 2.70 -11.39 -16.14
CA LYS A 82 1.97 -11.55 -14.88
C LYS A 82 1.50 -10.20 -14.34
N LEU A 83 0.20 -10.10 -14.00
CA LEU A 83 -0.40 -8.84 -13.56
C LEU A 83 0.25 -8.29 -12.31
N GLN A 84 0.50 -9.13 -11.29
CA GLN A 84 1.19 -8.70 -10.07
C GLN A 84 2.62 -8.23 -10.34
N ALA A 85 3.35 -8.83 -11.29
CA ALA A 85 4.69 -8.41 -11.65
C ALA A 85 4.68 -7.00 -12.26
N ARG A 86 3.75 -6.73 -13.17
CA ARG A 86 3.59 -5.41 -13.80
C ARG A 86 3.17 -4.33 -12.80
N ILE A 87 2.23 -4.65 -11.90
CA ILE A 87 1.82 -3.73 -10.83
C ILE A 87 3.01 -3.44 -9.92
N SER A 88 3.73 -4.47 -9.45
CA SER A 88 4.88 -4.30 -8.57
C SER A 88 5.99 -3.50 -9.24
N GLN A 89 6.29 -3.75 -10.51
CA GLN A 89 7.26 -2.97 -11.29
C GLN A 89 6.85 -1.49 -11.36
N ALA A 90 5.60 -1.20 -11.68
CA ALA A 90 5.09 0.17 -11.76
C ALA A 90 5.17 0.88 -10.39
N MET A 91 4.79 0.20 -9.31
CA MET A 91 4.89 0.78 -7.96
C MET A 91 6.34 0.98 -7.54
N MET A 92 7.20 -0.03 -7.72
CA MET A 92 8.61 0.05 -7.31
C MET A 92 9.45 0.99 -8.19
N SER A 93 8.96 1.45 -9.33
CA SER A 93 9.59 2.50 -10.13
C SER A 93 9.41 3.91 -9.53
N VAL A 94 8.49 4.08 -8.60
CA VAL A 94 8.27 5.36 -7.92
C VAL A 94 9.31 5.53 -6.81
N ASN A 95 9.95 6.71 -6.78
CA ASN A 95 10.94 7.02 -5.76
C ASN A 95 10.36 6.91 -4.34
N ALA A 96 11.18 6.43 -3.41
CA ALA A 96 10.85 6.18 -2.01
C ALA A 96 9.93 4.98 -1.73
N PHE A 97 9.31 4.36 -2.71
CA PHE A 97 8.56 3.13 -2.49
C PHE A 97 9.55 1.97 -2.24
N LYS A 98 9.29 1.16 -1.21
CA LYS A 98 10.19 0.11 -0.72
C LYS A 98 9.55 -1.25 -0.51
N GLY A 99 8.24 -1.34 -0.68
CA GLY A 99 7.52 -2.59 -0.57
C GLY A 99 6.18 -2.53 -1.27
N VAL A 100 5.79 -3.66 -1.84
CA VAL A 100 4.47 -3.86 -2.47
C VAL A 100 3.92 -5.18 -1.98
N GLU A 101 2.68 -5.19 -1.55
CA GLU A 101 1.91 -6.37 -1.18
C GLU A 101 0.67 -6.47 -2.06
N VAL A 102 0.32 -7.69 -2.44
CA VAL A 102 -0.93 -8.01 -3.14
C VAL A 102 -1.79 -8.90 -2.23
N GLY A 103 -3.03 -8.51 -2.00
CA GLY A 103 -3.94 -9.22 -1.12
C GLY A 103 -3.42 -9.30 0.31
N ALA A 104 -3.33 -10.53 0.87
CA ALA A 104 -2.82 -10.78 2.20
C ALA A 104 -1.30 -10.51 2.34
N GLY A 105 -0.57 -10.39 1.23
CA GLY A 105 0.85 -10.01 1.23
C GLY A 105 1.69 -10.88 2.16
N PHE A 106 2.51 -10.27 3.00
CA PHE A 106 3.38 -10.98 3.95
C PHE A 106 2.62 -11.77 5.02
N ALA A 107 1.39 -11.37 5.37
CA ALA A 107 0.57 -12.13 6.33
C ALA A 107 0.26 -13.54 5.83
N SER A 108 0.30 -13.78 4.52
CA SER A 108 0.08 -15.10 3.94
C SER A 108 1.11 -16.14 4.39
N SER A 109 2.32 -15.71 4.75
CA SER A 109 3.38 -16.62 5.22
C SER A 109 3.13 -17.23 6.60
N ALA A 110 2.25 -16.62 7.39
CA ALA A 110 1.89 -17.07 8.74
C ALA A 110 0.57 -17.87 8.79
N ALA A 111 -0.10 -18.05 7.66
CA ALA A 111 -1.40 -18.73 7.58
C ALA A 111 -1.25 -20.15 7.02
N PHE A 112 -2.12 -21.04 7.45
CA PHE A 112 -2.28 -22.34 6.80
C PHE A 112 -2.99 -22.19 5.45
N GLY A 113 -2.69 -23.07 4.48
CA GLY A 113 -3.30 -23.01 3.16
C GLY A 113 -4.84 -23.04 3.18
N SER A 114 -5.44 -23.83 4.09
CA SER A 114 -6.90 -23.89 4.29
C SER A 114 -7.51 -22.56 4.78
N GLU A 115 -6.72 -21.74 5.45
CA GLU A 115 -7.15 -20.43 5.95
C GLU A 115 -6.91 -19.32 4.93
N LEU A 116 -5.89 -19.49 4.08
CA LEU A 116 -5.45 -18.48 3.14
C LEU A 116 -6.18 -18.54 1.80
N HIS A 117 -6.33 -19.75 1.22
CA HIS A 117 -6.88 -19.89 -0.13
C HIS A 117 -8.34 -19.46 -0.18
N ASP A 118 -8.67 -18.66 -1.22
CA ASP A 118 -10.01 -18.13 -1.43
C ASP A 118 -10.87 -19.18 -2.11
N GLU A 119 -11.86 -19.73 -1.40
CA GLU A 119 -12.77 -20.73 -1.94
C GLU A 119 -13.58 -20.18 -3.10
N ILE A 120 -13.71 -20.99 -4.15
CA ILE A 120 -14.53 -20.66 -5.32
C ILE A 120 -15.98 -21.00 -4.99
N LEU A 121 -16.84 -20.00 -5.04
CA LEU A 121 -18.27 -20.14 -4.82
C LEU A 121 -19.02 -19.87 -6.13
N PHE A 122 -20.19 -20.49 -6.27
CA PHE A 122 -21.10 -20.23 -7.36
C PHE A 122 -22.42 -19.71 -6.80
N GLU A 123 -22.65 -18.42 -6.89
CA GLU A 123 -23.81 -17.73 -6.32
C GLU A 123 -24.44 -16.82 -7.35
N ASN A 124 -25.77 -16.84 -7.47
CA ASN A 124 -26.52 -15.99 -8.41
C ASN A 124 -25.98 -16.10 -9.86
N GLU A 125 -25.69 -17.32 -10.31
CA GLU A 125 -25.14 -17.62 -11.63
C GLU A 125 -23.76 -16.99 -11.93
N LYS A 126 -23.03 -16.63 -10.87
CA LYS A 126 -21.68 -16.04 -10.98
C LYS A 126 -20.68 -16.79 -10.10
N ILE A 127 -19.47 -16.85 -10.60
CA ILE A 127 -18.33 -17.34 -9.81
C ILE A 127 -17.86 -16.18 -8.92
N THR A 128 -17.81 -16.44 -7.62
CA THR A 128 -17.32 -15.50 -6.60
C THR A 128 -16.24 -16.17 -5.74
N ARG A 129 -15.70 -15.45 -4.79
CA ARG A 129 -14.77 -15.96 -3.78
C ARG A 129 -15.31 -15.68 -2.39
N SER A 130 -15.08 -16.62 -1.45
CA SER A 130 -15.45 -16.44 -0.03
C SER A 130 -14.67 -15.32 0.65
N ARG A 131 -13.44 -15.09 0.18
CA ARG A 131 -12.48 -14.10 0.68
C ARG A 131 -11.72 -13.51 -0.51
N ASN A 132 -10.80 -12.58 -0.26
CA ASN A 132 -9.95 -12.00 -1.29
C ASN A 132 -8.49 -11.91 -0.82
N ASN A 133 -7.98 -12.98 -0.21
CA ASN A 133 -6.59 -13.06 0.25
C ASN A 133 -5.60 -13.02 -0.92
N ALA A 134 -6.00 -13.54 -2.09
CA ALA A 134 -5.22 -13.45 -3.32
C ALA A 134 -5.15 -12.01 -3.89
N GLY A 135 -5.93 -11.06 -3.34
CA GLY A 135 -5.93 -9.67 -3.79
C GLY A 135 -6.37 -9.48 -5.23
N GLY A 136 -7.32 -10.30 -5.70
CA GLY A 136 -7.87 -10.20 -7.05
C GLY A 136 -6.99 -10.80 -8.15
N ILE A 137 -5.85 -11.43 -7.80
CA ILE A 137 -4.87 -11.95 -8.77
C ILE A 137 -4.50 -13.40 -8.41
N GLU A 138 -4.78 -14.32 -9.33
CA GLU A 138 -4.44 -15.73 -9.22
C GLU A 138 -3.72 -16.18 -10.50
N GLY A 139 -2.67 -16.99 -10.36
CA GLY A 139 -1.92 -17.51 -11.50
C GLY A 139 -1.26 -16.46 -12.40
N GLY A 140 -1.17 -15.21 -11.96
CA GLY A 140 -0.65 -14.10 -12.77
C GLY A 140 -1.72 -13.27 -13.48
N MET A 141 -2.99 -13.60 -13.28
CA MET A 141 -4.13 -12.96 -13.95
C MET A 141 -5.17 -12.49 -12.95
N SER A 142 -5.98 -11.50 -13.35
CA SER A 142 -7.14 -11.07 -12.56
C SER A 142 -8.20 -12.17 -12.48
N ASN A 143 -8.82 -12.32 -11.30
CA ASN A 143 -9.87 -13.30 -11.02
C ASN A 143 -11.27 -12.66 -10.87
N ALA A 144 -11.46 -11.45 -11.41
CA ALA A 144 -12.67 -10.63 -11.32
C ALA A 144 -13.03 -10.14 -9.90
N GLN A 145 -12.25 -10.49 -8.88
CA GLN A 145 -12.36 -9.86 -7.56
C GLN A 145 -11.67 -8.49 -7.56
N PRO A 146 -11.93 -7.62 -6.57
CA PRO A 146 -11.19 -6.37 -6.43
C PRO A 146 -9.68 -6.62 -6.33
N ILE A 147 -8.91 -5.92 -7.16
CA ILE A 147 -7.45 -5.93 -7.01
C ILE A 147 -7.10 -5.07 -5.79
N HIS A 148 -6.40 -5.67 -4.84
CA HIS A 148 -5.98 -5.03 -3.60
C HIS A 148 -4.46 -5.02 -3.50
N VAL A 149 -3.88 -3.83 -3.44
CA VAL A 149 -2.43 -3.61 -3.38
C VAL A 149 -2.12 -2.65 -2.25
N LYS A 150 -1.14 -3.00 -1.41
CA LYS A 150 -0.55 -2.11 -0.41
C LYS A 150 0.87 -1.75 -0.82
N VAL A 151 1.25 -0.52 -0.56
CA VAL A 151 2.58 -0.01 -0.92
C VAL A 151 3.17 0.72 0.28
N SER A 152 4.41 0.39 0.62
CA SER A 152 5.15 1.08 1.67
C SER A 152 6.10 2.12 1.09
N MET A 153 6.17 3.28 1.74
CA MET A 153 7.05 4.38 1.41
C MET A 153 7.97 4.65 2.61
N LYS A 154 9.28 4.68 2.34
CA LYS A 154 10.25 5.07 3.38
C LYS A 154 10.13 6.55 3.72
N PRO A 155 10.58 6.97 4.93
CA PRO A 155 10.76 8.38 5.25
C PRO A 155 11.61 9.11 4.20
N ILE A 156 11.33 10.38 3.98
CA ILE A 156 12.14 11.23 3.09
C ILE A 156 13.53 11.38 3.70
N SER A 157 14.56 11.23 2.86
CA SER A 157 15.96 11.23 3.33
C SER A 157 16.51 12.63 3.66
N THR A 158 15.83 13.68 3.23
CA THR A 158 16.22 15.07 3.53
C THR A 158 15.73 15.44 4.93
N LEU A 159 16.62 15.36 5.90
CA LEU A 159 16.34 15.68 7.30
C LEU A 159 16.83 17.09 7.62
N ILE A 160 16.06 17.84 8.45
CA ILE A 160 16.50 19.14 9.00
C ILE A 160 17.65 18.91 9.97
N LYS A 161 17.57 17.81 10.77
CA LYS A 161 18.65 17.37 11.63
C LYS A 161 19.50 16.33 10.88
N PRO A 162 20.66 16.71 10.35
CA PRO A 162 21.47 15.83 9.53
C PRO A 162 22.05 14.67 10.35
N LEU A 163 22.22 13.51 9.69
CA LEU A 163 22.96 12.39 10.25
C LEU A 163 24.44 12.71 10.31
N SER A 164 25.16 12.17 11.32
CA SER A 164 26.57 12.45 11.56
C SER A 164 27.49 12.19 10.35
N CYS A 165 27.18 11.19 9.52
CA CYS A 165 27.96 10.92 8.31
C CYS A 165 27.71 11.94 7.18
N LEU A 166 26.55 12.61 7.16
CA LEU A 166 26.25 13.66 6.17
C LEU A 166 26.97 14.98 6.52
N LEU A 167 27.17 15.27 7.80
CA LEU A 167 27.96 16.43 8.22
C LEU A 167 29.39 16.32 7.72
N TYR A 168 30.00 15.14 7.78
CA TYR A 168 31.35 14.91 7.30
C TYR A 168 31.50 15.05 5.77
N THR A 169 30.47 14.60 5.01
CA THR A 169 30.51 14.70 3.54
C THR A 169 30.16 16.09 3.03
N SER A 170 29.35 16.88 3.74
CA SER A 170 29.08 18.27 3.35
C SER A 170 30.27 19.19 3.59
N ASP A 171 31.00 19.02 4.70
CA ASP A 171 32.23 19.78 4.95
C ASP A 171 33.30 19.48 3.90
N ALA A 172 33.41 18.22 3.45
CA ALA A 172 34.37 17.85 2.40
C ALA A 172 33.99 18.42 1.01
N ALA A 173 32.70 18.73 0.76
CA ALA A 173 32.26 19.33 -0.48
C ALA A 173 32.49 20.85 -0.51
N ASP A 174 32.36 21.51 0.62
CA ASP A 174 32.61 22.96 0.74
C ASP A 174 34.11 23.28 0.64
N ASP A 175 34.98 22.38 1.10
CA ASP A 175 36.45 22.52 0.96
C ASP A 175 36.96 22.36 -0.48
N LEU A 176 36.15 21.83 -1.39
CA LEU A 176 36.52 21.63 -2.80
C LEU A 176 36.08 22.78 -3.73
N ILE A 177 35.37 23.79 -3.22
CA ILE A 177 34.84 24.94 -4.00
C ILE A 177 35.48 26.25 -3.55
N GLY A 178 36.46 26.21 -2.66
CA GLY A 178 37.25 27.35 -2.24
C GLY A 178 38.43 27.67 -3.16
#